data_d10da867049b2eedcd40f0dd878a6f06
#
_entry.id   d10da867049b2eedcd40f0dd878a6f06
#
_cell.length_a   1.000
_cell.length_b   1.000
_cell.length_c   1.000
_cell.angle_alpha   90.00
_cell.angle_beta   90.00
_cell.angle_gamma   90.00
#
_symmetry.space_group_name_H-M   'P 1'
#
loop_
_entity.id
_entity.type
_entity.pdbx_description
1 polymer ?
#
loop_
_entity_poly.entity_id
_entity_poly.type
_entity_poly.pdbx_seq_one_letter_code
_entity_poly.pdbx_strand_id
1 'polypeptide(L)'
;MSLLLDTHVLLWWLFDDPRLCTHTAQVIDNSGADVVVSSVSGFEIATKKTLGKLEAPDDLEAQLDEGGFTVLPLSLRHGLVAGALPMHHRDPFDRLLIAQAQCEGLTLVTADPALRQYDVGVLPA
;
A
#
# COMPACT_ATOMS: atom_id res chain seq x y z
N MET A 1 -0.51 14.29 -7.58
CA MET A 1 -1.18 12.99 -7.40
C MET A 1 -0.55 12.29 -6.22
N SER A 2 -1.34 11.98 -5.22
CA SER A 2 -0.85 11.24 -4.05
C SER A 2 -1.08 9.76 -4.24
N LEU A 3 -0.06 8.96 -3.96
CA LEU A 3 -0.04 7.52 -4.21
C LEU A 3 -0.13 6.77 -2.88
N LEU A 4 -0.99 5.76 -2.82
CA LEU A 4 -1.00 4.79 -1.72
C LEU A 4 -0.44 3.47 -2.23
N LEU A 5 0.68 3.02 -1.65
CA LEU A 5 1.28 1.76 -2.07
C LEU A 5 0.56 0.58 -1.43
N ASP A 6 0.20 -0.45 -2.21
CA ASP A 6 -0.17 -1.70 -1.58
C ASP A 6 1.06 -2.36 -0.94
N THR A 7 0.82 -3.34 -0.09
CA THR A 7 1.89 -3.93 0.71
C THR A 7 2.96 -4.60 -0.15
N HIS A 8 2.58 -5.30 -1.22
CA HIS A 8 3.54 -5.95 -2.11
C HIS A 8 4.37 -4.94 -2.89
N VAL A 9 3.74 -3.87 -3.37
CA VAL A 9 4.46 -2.80 -4.09
C VAL A 9 5.49 -2.14 -3.16
N LEU A 10 5.13 -1.89 -1.91
CA LEU A 10 6.06 -1.35 -0.92
C LEU A 10 7.27 -2.28 -0.74
N LEU A 11 7.04 -3.58 -0.58
CA LEU A 11 8.11 -4.55 -0.43
C LEU A 11 9.00 -4.62 -1.68
N TRP A 12 8.40 -4.62 -2.87
CA TRP A 12 9.17 -4.63 -4.12
C TRP A 12 10.03 -3.38 -4.24
N TRP A 13 9.53 -2.23 -3.86
CA TRP A 13 10.31 -0.99 -3.87
C TRP A 13 11.48 -1.06 -2.89
N LEU A 14 11.23 -1.54 -1.66
CA LEU A 14 12.26 -1.67 -0.62
C LEU A 14 13.41 -2.60 -1.03
N PHE A 15 13.10 -3.68 -1.73
CA PHE A 15 14.08 -4.69 -2.17
C PHE A 15 14.57 -4.49 -3.61
N ASP A 16 14.17 -3.40 -4.26
CA ASP A 16 14.48 -3.16 -5.68
C ASP A 16 14.11 -4.38 -6.54
N ASP A 17 12.93 -4.95 -6.29
CA ASP A 17 12.46 -6.16 -6.92
C ASP A 17 12.01 -5.87 -8.37
N PRO A 18 12.47 -6.65 -9.36
CA PRO A 18 12.11 -6.43 -10.78
C PRO A 18 10.63 -6.67 -11.09
N ARG A 19 9.84 -7.25 -10.19
CA ARG A 19 8.37 -7.33 -10.34
C ARG A 19 7.71 -5.96 -10.33
N LEU A 20 8.32 -4.96 -9.70
CA LEU A 20 7.90 -3.57 -9.81
C LEU A 20 8.41 -3.03 -11.14
N CYS A 21 7.52 -2.59 -12.05
CA CYS A 21 7.96 -2.09 -13.34
C CYS A 21 8.76 -0.80 -13.19
N THR A 22 9.71 -0.60 -14.10
CA THR A 22 10.65 0.53 -14.03
C THR A 22 9.92 1.88 -14.03
N HIS A 23 8.88 2.03 -14.84
CA HIS A 23 8.10 3.26 -14.90
C HIS A 23 7.47 3.60 -13.54
N THR A 24 6.82 2.62 -12.91
CA THR A 24 6.18 2.82 -11.61
C THR A 24 7.21 3.09 -10.51
N ALA A 25 8.34 2.39 -10.53
CA ALA A 25 9.42 2.65 -9.60
C ALA A 25 9.93 4.10 -9.71
N GLN A 26 10.07 4.61 -10.92
CA GLN A 26 10.48 6.01 -11.14
C GLN A 26 9.43 7.01 -10.65
N VAL A 27 8.15 6.72 -10.85
CA VAL A 27 7.06 7.57 -10.33
C VAL A 27 7.12 7.63 -8.81
N ILE A 28 7.34 6.51 -8.14
CA ILE A 28 7.49 6.46 -6.68
C ILE A 28 8.71 7.27 -6.24
N ASP A 29 9.86 7.05 -6.86
CA ASP A 29 11.11 7.75 -6.52
C ASP A 29 10.97 9.27 -6.66
N ASN A 30 10.21 9.74 -7.64
CA ASN A 30 10.06 11.16 -7.94
C ASN A 30 8.92 11.84 -7.15
N SER A 31 8.09 11.08 -6.44
CA SER A 31 6.89 11.61 -5.76
C SER A 31 7.14 11.99 -4.29
N GLY A 32 8.19 11.46 -3.66
CA GLY A 32 8.59 11.86 -2.30
C GLY A 32 7.45 11.77 -1.28
N ALA A 33 7.10 12.92 -0.67
CA ALA A 33 6.07 13.01 0.37
C ALA A 33 4.65 12.73 -0.15
N ASP A 34 4.43 12.73 -1.47
CA ASP A 34 3.16 12.33 -2.08
C ASP A 34 2.99 10.82 -2.13
N VAL A 35 4.01 10.05 -1.78
CA VAL A 35 3.89 8.61 -1.59
C VAL A 35 3.46 8.34 -0.17
N VAL A 36 2.33 7.66 -0.05
CA VAL A 36 1.70 7.32 1.23
C VAL A 36 1.82 5.83 1.47
N VAL A 37 2.22 5.47 2.68
CA VAL A 37 2.28 4.08 3.16
C VAL A 37 1.32 3.96 4.34
N SER A 38 0.42 3.00 4.27
CA SER A 38 -0.55 2.77 5.33
C SER A 38 0.08 2.07 6.53
N SER A 39 -0.35 2.46 7.74
CA SER A 39 -0.06 1.69 8.95
C SER A 39 -0.60 0.26 8.86
N VAL A 40 -1.63 0.02 8.03
CA VAL A 40 -2.16 -1.33 7.74
C VAL A 40 -1.08 -2.20 7.09
N SER A 41 -0.32 -1.66 6.15
CA SER A 41 0.79 -2.38 5.50
C SER A 41 1.88 -2.74 6.51
N GLY A 42 2.16 -1.85 7.46
CA GLY A 42 3.10 -2.15 8.55
C GLY A 42 2.66 -3.34 9.39
N PHE A 43 1.38 -3.39 9.74
CA PHE A 43 0.82 -4.52 10.50
C PHE A 43 0.85 -5.82 9.69
N GLU A 44 0.47 -5.76 8.42
CA GLU A 44 0.51 -6.93 7.53
C GLU A 44 1.93 -7.48 7.40
N ILE A 45 2.89 -6.61 7.13
CA ILE A 45 4.31 -6.99 7.00
C ILE A 45 4.82 -7.62 8.28
N ALA A 46 4.61 -6.98 9.43
CA ALA A 46 5.08 -7.47 10.72
C ALA A 46 4.47 -8.84 11.08
N THR A 47 3.18 -9.01 10.82
CA THR A 47 2.46 -10.26 11.08
C THR A 47 3.00 -11.38 10.21
N LYS A 48 3.12 -11.16 8.91
CA LYS A 48 3.59 -12.18 7.97
C LYS A 48 5.06 -12.51 8.18
N LYS A 49 5.88 -11.53 8.54
CA LYS A 49 7.29 -11.74 8.90
C LYS A 49 7.41 -12.65 10.12
N THR A 50 6.65 -12.38 11.18
CA THR A 50 6.61 -13.21 12.38
C THR A 50 6.20 -14.65 12.08
N LEU A 51 5.26 -14.83 11.13
CA LEU A 51 4.80 -16.16 10.70
C LEU A 51 5.75 -16.84 9.70
N GLY A 52 6.85 -16.20 9.33
CA GLY A 52 7.79 -16.74 8.36
C GLY A 52 7.29 -16.75 6.91
N LYS A 53 6.25 -15.96 6.60
CA LYS A 53 5.60 -15.96 5.28
C LYS A 53 6.19 -14.94 4.30
N LEU A 54 6.97 -13.98 4.80
CA LEU A 54 7.68 -13.02 3.95
C LEU A 54 8.93 -12.51 4.66
N GLU A 55 9.84 -11.96 3.85
CA GLU A 55 11.00 -11.22 4.33
C GLU A 55 10.70 -9.72 4.29
N ALA A 56 11.17 -9.00 5.29
CA ALA A 56 11.06 -7.56 5.37
C ALA A 56 12.21 -7.00 6.20
N PRO A 57 12.61 -5.73 5.98
CA PRO A 57 13.64 -5.09 6.78
C PRO A 57 13.23 -5.00 8.26
N ASP A 58 14.19 -5.10 9.16
CA ASP A 58 13.95 -4.88 10.59
C ASP A 58 13.79 -3.38 10.92
N ASP A 59 14.29 -2.50 10.07
CA ASP A 59 14.28 -1.05 10.22
C ASP A 59 13.29 -0.36 9.27
N LEU A 60 12.11 -0.96 9.09
CA LEU A 60 11.11 -0.47 8.13
C LEU A 60 10.77 1.02 8.35
N GLU A 61 10.55 1.45 9.59
CA GLU A 61 10.24 2.85 9.88
C GLU A 61 11.34 3.79 9.41
N ALA A 62 12.61 3.44 9.66
CA ALA A 62 13.75 4.24 9.23
C ALA A 62 13.83 4.33 7.71
N GLN A 63 13.57 3.23 7.00
CA GLN A 63 13.61 3.22 5.54
C GLN A 63 12.48 4.04 4.92
N LEU A 64 11.28 4.03 5.51
CA LEU A 64 10.17 4.88 5.05
C LEU A 64 10.49 6.36 5.28
N ASP A 65 11.09 6.70 6.41
CA ASP A 65 11.50 8.06 6.72
C ASP A 65 12.58 8.55 5.76
N GLU A 66 13.61 7.73 5.49
CA GLU A 66 14.66 8.03 4.51
C GLU A 66 14.11 8.24 3.10
N GLY A 67 13.07 7.47 2.72
CA GLY A 67 12.40 7.63 1.43
C GLY A 67 11.54 8.88 1.35
N GLY A 68 11.30 9.55 2.47
CA GLY A 68 10.44 10.74 2.54
C GLY A 68 8.96 10.43 2.42
N PHE A 69 8.55 9.19 2.67
CA PHE A 69 7.16 8.76 2.55
C PHE A 69 6.32 9.23 3.73
N THR A 70 5.05 9.49 3.45
CA THR A 70 4.06 9.83 4.48
C THR A 70 3.38 8.56 4.98
N VAL A 71 3.29 8.40 6.29
CA VAL A 71 2.56 7.27 6.88
C VAL A 71 1.12 7.70 7.18
N LEU A 72 0.16 6.90 6.71
CA LEU A 72 -1.27 7.14 6.93
C LEU A 72 -1.78 6.21 8.02
N PRO A 73 -2.22 6.75 9.17
CA PRO A 73 -2.84 5.95 10.22
C PRO A 73 -4.19 5.38 9.80
N LEU A 74 -4.53 4.20 10.32
CA LEU A 74 -5.86 3.63 10.16
C LEU A 74 -6.85 4.33 11.10
N SER A 75 -7.92 4.89 10.54
CA SER A 75 -8.99 5.52 11.31
C SER A 75 -10.21 4.60 11.45
N LEU A 76 -11.11 4.94 12.39
CA LEU A 76 -12.40 4.25 12.50
C LEU A 76 -13.19 4.34 11.20
N ARG A 77 -13.18 5.49 10.54
CA ARG A 77 -13.87 5.68 9.27
C ARG A 77 -13.35 4.74 8.19
N HIS A 78 -12.05 4.59 8.09
CA HIS A 78 -11.44 3.62 7.16
C HIS A 78 -11.97 2.21 7.38
N GLY A 79 -12.05 1.79 8.63
CA GLY A 79 -12.56 0.47 9.00
C GLY A 79 -14.02 0.28 8.63
N LEU A 80 -14.86 1.29 8.90
CA LEU A 80 -16.29 1.23 8.59
C LEU A 80 -16.53 1.19 7.08
N VAL A 81 -15.82 1.99 6.32
CA VAL A 81 -15.90 1.99 4.84
C VAL A 81 -15.42 0.64 4.29
N ALA A 82 -14.29 0.13 4.78
CA ALA A 82 -13.75 -1.16 4.33
C ALA A 82 -14.73 -2.30 4.56
N GLY A 83 -15.39 -2.31 5.72
CA GLY A 83 -16.36 -3.36 6.05
C GLY A 83 -17.58 -3.37 5.13
N ALA A 84 -17.95 -2.21 4.60
CA ALA A 84 -19.12 -2.05 3.73
C ALA A 84 -18.82 -2.21 2.23
N LEU A 85 -17.56 -2.39 1.83
CA LEU A 85 -17.19 -2.54 0.42
C LEU A 85 -17.82 -3.79 -0.21
N PRO A 86 -18.12 -3.78 -1.53
CA PRO A 86 -18.51 -4.98 -2.26
C PRO A 86 -17.48 -6.10 -2.10
N MET A 87 -17.94 -7.35 -2.20
CA MET A 87 -17.10 -8.53 -1.95
C MET A 87 -16.35 -8.99 -3.22
N HIS A 88 -15.70 -8.08 -3.93
CA HIS A 88 -14.80 -8.43 -5.04
C HIS A 88 -13.51 -9.05 -4.55
N HIS A 89 -13.10 -8.73 -3.31
CA HIS A 89 -11.91 -9.24 -2.67
C HIS A 89 -12.22 -9.51 -1.19
N ARG A 90 -11.66 -10.61 -0.66
CA ARG A 90 -11.90 -11.01 0.74
C ARG A 90 -10.77 -10.64 1.69
N ASP A 91 -9.59 -10.33 1.18
CA ASP A 91 -8.44 -9.98 2.01
C ASP A 91 -8.71 -8.69 2.79
N PRO A 92 -8.75 -8.74 4.13
CA PRO A 92 -9.08 -7.57 4.94
C PRO A 92 -8.03 -6.46 4.83
N PHE A 93 -6.76 -6.79 4.63
CA PHE A 93 -5.71 -5.78 4.46
C PHE A 93 -5.94 -4.98 3.17
N ASP A 94 -6.20 -5.66 2.05
CA ASP A 94 -6.46 -5.00 0.77
C ASP A 94 -7.73 -4.16 0.81
N ARG A 95 -8.78 -4.66 1.46
CA ARG A 95 -10.03 -3.90 1.63
C ARG A 95 -9.81 -2.62 2.43
N LEU A 96 -8.99 -2.66 3.47
CA LEU A 96 -8.62 -1.47 4.24
C LEU A 96 -7.84 -0.46 3.39
N LEU A 97 -6.92 -0.91 2.55
CA LEU A 97 -6.19 -0.02 1.64
C LEU A 97 -7.12 0.65 0.63
N ILE A 98 -8.08 -0.08 0.08
CA ILE A 98 -9.09 0.48 -0.83
C ILE A 98 -9.90 1.57 -0.12
N ALA A 99 -10.37 1.28 1.10
CA ALA A 99 -11.12 2.25 1.90
C ALA A 99 -10.31 3.51 2.17
N GLN A 100 -9.04 3.37 2.51
CA GLN A 100 -8.15 4.51 2.71
C GLN A 100 -7.98 5.34 1.44
N ALA A 101 -7.78 4.68 0.29
CA ALA A 101 -7.68 5.39 -0.98
C ALA A 101 -8.95 6.17 -1.30
N GLN A 102 -10.12 5.59 -1.07
CA GLN A 102 -11.41 6.27 -1.27
C GLN A 102 -11.59 7.45 -0.32
N CYS A 103 -11.35 7.25 0.96
CA CYS A 103 -11.56 8.28 1.97
C CYS A 103 -10.61 9.47 1.83
N GLU A 104 -9.36 9.21 1.43
CA GLU A 104 -8.30 10.21 1.38
C GLU A 104 -8.02 10.73 -0.04
N GLY A 105 -8.76 10.25 -1.03
CA GLY A 105 -8.57 10.67 -2.42
C GLY A 105 -7.22 10.27 -3.00
N LEU A 106 -6.73 9.06 -2.68
CA LEU A 106 -5.43 8.57 -3.12
C LEU A 106 -5.56 7.66 -4.34
N THR A 107 -4.51 7.65 -5.17
CA THR A 107 -4.36 6.66 -6.23
C THR A 107 -3.66 5.43 -5.66
N LEU A 108 -4.28 4.27 -5.77
CA LEU A 108 -3.72 3.01 -5.28
C LEU A 108 -2.71 2.45 -6.29
N VAL A 109 -1.50 2.16 -5.83
CA VAL A 109 -0.47 1.51 -6.65
C VAL A 109 -0.48 0.02 -6.33
N THR A 110 -0.89 -0.80 -7.28
CA THR A 110 -1.05 -2.24 -7.09
C THR A 110 -0.85 -3.02 -8.37
N ALA A 111 -0.36 -4.26 -8.24
CA ALA A 111 -0.30 -5.24 -9.33
C ALA A 111 -1.51 -6.18 -9.35
N ASP A 112 -2.37 -6.15 -8.32
CA ASP A 112 -3.50 -7.06 -8.20
C ASP A 112 -4.70 -6.56 -9.01
N PRO A 113 -5.10 -7.28 -10.09
CA PRO A 113 -6.24 -6.86 -10.92
C PRO A 113 -7.57 -6.88 -10.15
N ALA A 114 -7.71 -7.64 -9.08
CA ALA A 114 -8.93 -7.68 -8.29
C ALA A 114 -9.24 -6.33 -7.64
N LEU A 115 -8.24 -5.54 -7.30
CA LEU A 115 -8.42 -4.23 -6.68
C LEU A 115 -8.98 -3.19 -7.66
N ARG A 116 -8.84 -3.41 -8.96
CA ARG A 116 -9.38 -2.51 -9.99
C ARG A 116 -10.91 -2.57 -10.11
N GLN A 117 -11.55 -3.56 -9.50
CA GLN A 117 -13.00 -3.70 -9.50
C GLN A 117 -13.67 -2.70 -8.54
N TYR A 118 -12.91 -2.08 -7.66
CA TYR A 118 -13.41 -1.07 -6.75
C TYR A 118 -13.32 0.33 -7.36
N ASP A 119 -14.12 1.24 -6.81
CA ASP A 119 -14.14 2.65 -7.24
C ASP A 119 -12.95 3.41 -6.66
N VAL A 120 -11.77 3.17 -7.23
CA VAL A 120 -10.52 3.85 -6.88
C VAL A 120 -9.69 4.08 -8.14
N GLY A 121 -8.92 5.16 -8.16
CA GLY A 121 -7.87 5.33 -9.16
C GLY A 121 -6.74 4.33 -8.90
N VAL A 122 -6.24 3.69 -9.97
CA VAL A 122 -5.17 2.70 -9.87
C VAL A 122 -4.02 3.06 -10.79
N LEU A 123 -2.81 3.04 -10.24
CA LEU A 123 -1.57 3.02 -11.01
C LEU A 123 -1.04 1.58 -10.98
N PRO A 124 -0.96 0.87 -12.12
CA PRO A 124 -0.44 -0.49 -12.16
C PRO A 124 1.04 -0.54 -11.80
N ALA A 125 1.39 -1.52 -11.00
CA ALA A 125 2.77 -1.72 -10.56
C ALA A 125 3.64 -2.49 -11.55
#